data_e9b9d5dcb513c5828eaee1af82c52783
#
_entry.id   e9b9d5dcb513c5828eaee1af82c52783
#
_cell.length_a   1.000
_cell.length_b   1.000
_cell.length_c   1.000
_cell.angle_alpha   90.00
_cell.angle_beta   90.00
_cell.angle_gamma   90.00
#
_symmetry.space_group_name_H-M   'P 1'
#
loop_
_entity.id
_entity.type
_entity.pdbx_description
1 polymer ?
#
loop_
_entity_poly.entity_id
_entity_poly.type
_entity_poly.pdbx_seq_one_letter_code
_entity_poly.pdbx_strand_id
1 'polypeptide(L)'
;GVSRSYHRWARLNNKVHNGTALRKILLNSWEGVYLRVSQEGMEKMMDGIKELGGELFVMDDGWFGDKYQRSVDDCALGDWVTDTRKLPNGVPALEKAAASRGLKWGIWIEPEMTNTKSELYEKHPEWVVCHPNRTPITGRGGTQLILDMSNPEVQDFVFGVVDNIMKETPNTYYIKWDANFEIQNFGSKYLSGDNQSHLYVDYHLGLRKTLERIRAKYPDLVIQCCASGGGRVNYGLMPYFDEFWVSDNTDAQQRLFIQWG
;
A
#
# COMPACT_ATOMS: atom_id res chain seq x y z
N GLY A 1 15.28 6.71 -29.54
CA GLY A 1 14.83 5.30 -29.61
C GLY A 1 13.47 5.14 -28.93
N VAL A 2 12.91 3.93 -29.00
CA VAL A 2 11.57 3.58 -28.53
C VAL A 2 11.35 3.98 -27.05
N SER A 3 12.28 3.66 -26.14
CA SER A 3 12.20 4.02 -24.73
C SER A 3 12.00 5.53 -24.51
N ARG A 4 12.75 6.37 -25.22
CA ARG A 4 12.59 7.82 -25.12
C ARG A 4 11.22 8.30 -25.61
N SER A 5 10.62 7.61 -26.59
CA SER A 5 9.27 7.94 -27.06
C SER A 5 8.22 7.60 -26.00
N TYR A 6 8.34 6.44 -25.34
CA TYR A 6 7.48 6.08 -24.20
C TYR A 6 7.65 7.04 -23.02
N HIS A 7 8.88 7.43 -22.67
CA HIS A 7 9.12 8.40 -21.60
C HIS A 7 8.49 9.77 -21.90
N ARG A 8 8.57 10.24 -23.16
CA ARG A 8 7.91 11.49 -23.58
C ARG A 8 6.40 11.38 -23.49
N TRP A 9 5.85 10.26 -23.98
CA TRP A 9 4.42 10.00 -23.92
C TRP A 9 3.93 9.96 -22.45
N ALA A 10 4.63 9.27 -21.57
CA ALA A 10 4.31 9.20 -20.15
C ALA A 10 4.30 10.59 -19.50
N ARG A 11 5.32 11.41 -19.76
CA ARG A 11 5.38 12.79 -19.23
C ARG A 11 4.22 13.67 -19.70
N LEU A 12 3.68 13.41 -20.87
CA LEU A 12 2.57 14.18 -21.42
C LEU A 12 1.20 13.68 -20.98
N ASN A 13 1.06 12.35 -20.77
CA ASN A 13 -0.25 11.71 -20.64
C ASN A 13 -0.51 11.09 -19.26
N ASN A 14 0.52 10.63 -18.54
CA ASN A 14 0.38 9.91 -17.28
C ASN A 14 1.08 10.66 -16.15
N LYS A 15 0.57 11.81 -15.76
CA LYS A 15 1.12 12.59 -14.68
C LYS A 15 0.07 12.89 -13.62
N VAL A 16 0.37 12.50 -12.40
CA VAL A 16 -0.33 12.93 -11.20
C VAL A 16 0.37 14.20 -10.68
N HIS A 17 -0.39 15.15 -10.14
CA HIS A 17 0.13 16.42 -9.61
C HIS A 17 1.08 17.13 -10.58
N ASN A 18 0.73 17.14 -11.87
CA ASN A 18 1.48 17.74 -13.00
C ASN A 18 2.88 17.12 -13.24
N GLY A 19 3.25 16.04 -12.55
CA GLY A 19 4.51 15.31 -12.73
C GLY A 19 5.80 16.09 -12.42
N THR A 20 5.69 17.31 -11.90
CA THR A 20 6.82 18.21 -11.63
C THR A 20 6.96 18.62 -10.17
N ALA A 21 6.06 18.17 -9.29
CA ALA A 21 6.13 18.48 -7.88
C ALA A 21 7.42 17.91 -7.26
N LEU A 22 8.13 18.72 -6.49
CA LEU A 22 9.28 18.27 -5.72
C LEU A 22 8.86 17.20 -4.71
N ARG A 23 9.62 16.11 -4.67
CA ARG A 23 9.43 15.07 -3.67
C ARG A 23 10.02 15.53 -2.34
N LYS A 24 9.32 15.20 -1.25
CA LYS A 24 9.78 15.52 0.10
C LYS A 24 10.88 14.58 0.55
N ILE A 25 11.78 15.09 1.37
CA ILE A 25 12.79 14.27 2.06
C ILE A 25 12.05 13.41 3.09
N LEU A 26 11.96 12.10 2.80
CA LEU A 26 11.13 11.14 3.49
C LEU A 26 11.98 10.17 4.34
N LEU A 27 11.53 9.91 5.58
CA LEU A 27 11.95 8.75 6.36
C LEU A 27 10.80 7.78 6.47
N ASN A 28 11.04 6.52 6.07
CA ASN A 28 10.13 5.39 6.28
C ASN A 28 10.62 4.57 7.50
N SER A 29 9.69 4.08 8.32
CA SER A 29 10.04 3.37 9.56
C SER A 29 10.51 1.94 9.35
N TRP A 30 10.31 1.33 8.17
CA TRP A 30 10.52 -0.11 7.95
C TRP A 30 11.92 -0.57 8.36
N GLU A 31 12.96 -0.03 7.76
CA GLU A 31 14.34 -0.43 8.06
C GLU A 31 14.78 -0.09 9.50
N GLY A 32 14.10 0.84 10.15
CA GLY A 32 14.40 1.21 11.53
C GLY A 32 13.86 0.25 12.57
N VAL A 33 12.63 -0.24 12.38
CA VAL A 33 11.91 -1.01 13.41
C VAL A 33 11.20 -2.26 12.89
N TYR A 34 11.06 -2.41 11.57
CA TYR A 34 10.22 -3.45 10.95
C TYR A 34 8.81 -3.47 11.57
N LEU A 35 8.27 -4.61 11.94
CA LEU A 35 6.94 -4.75 12.55
C LEU A 35 6.87 -4.29 14.03
N ARG A 36 7.99 -3.85 14.63
CA ARG A 36 8.04 -3.39 16.02
C ARG A 36 7.65 -1.92 16.17
N VAL A 37 6.54 -1.56 15.54
CA VAL A 37 5.95 -0.23 15.67
C VAL A 37 5.54 0.04 17.12
N SER A 38 5.84 1.23 17.63
CA SER A 38 5.40 1.73 18.93
C SER A 38 5.26 3.24 18.91
N GLN A 39 4.40 3.80 19.76
CA GLN A 39 4.19 5.24 19.86
C GLN A 39 5.52 5.98 20.06
N GLU A 40 6.28 5.61 21.10
CA GLU A 40 7.57 6.22 21.43
C GLU A 40 8.60 6.06 20.30
N GLY A 41 8.68 4.87 19.70
CA GLY A 41 9.60 4.58 18.61
C GLY A 41 9.36 5.46 17.40
N MET A 42 8.09 5.66 17.01
CA MET A 42 7.72 6.52 15.89
C MET A 42 8.05 7.99 16.19
N GLU A 43 7.73 8.47 17.38
CA GLU A 43 8.04 9.86 17.78
C GLU A 43 9.56 10.12 17.82
N LYS A 44 10.35 9.18 18.33
CA LYS A 44 11.82 9.28 18.31
C LYS A 44 12.39 9.32 16.88
N MET A 45 11.84 8.53 15.96
CA MET A 45 12.26 8.58 14.55
C MET A 45 11.87 9.91 13.89
N MET A 46 10.71 10.48 14.27
CA MET A 46 10.30 11.82 13.80
C MET A 46 11.27 12.91 14.29
N ASP A 47 11.73 12.84 15.53
CA ASP A 47 12.73 13.77 16.06
C ASP A 47 14.03 13.66 15.27
N GLY A 48 14.53 12.46 15.04
CA GLY A 48 15.77 12.23 14.28
C GLY A 48 15.70 12.74 12.84
N ILE A 49 14.63 12.45 12.11
CA ILE A 49 14.49 12.95 10.72
C ILE A 49 14.33 14.46 10.68
N LYS A 50 13.68 15.05 11.68
CA LYS A 50 13.55 16.52 11.78
C LYS A 50 14.91 17.20 11.96
N GLU A 51 15.77 16.67 12.83
CA GLU A 51 17.12 17.17 13.03
C GLU A 51 17.96 17.11 11.75
N LEU A 52 17.73 16.11 10.90
CA LEU A 52 18.42 15.92 9.62
C LEU A 52 17.81 16.74 8.47
N GLY A 53 16.79 17.57 8.75
CA GLY A 53 16.16 18.41 7.74
C GLY A 53 15.12 17.68 6.88
N GLY A 54 14.62 16.52 7.33
CA GLY A 54 13.54 15.81 6.67
C GLY A 54 12.20 16.54 6.74
N GLU A 55 11.29 16.14 5.86
CA GLU A 55 10.02 16.83 5.64
C GLU A 55 8.79 15.94 5.80
N LEU A 56 8.97 14.61 5.71
CA LEU A 56 7.90 13.62 5.70
C LEU A 56 8.33 12.38 6.49
N PHE A 57 7.47 11.95 7.42
CA PHE A 57 7.61 10.67 8.11
C PHE A 57 6.51 9.71 7.68
N VAL A 58 6.88 8.48 7.32
CA VAL A 58 5.95 7.43 6.91
C VAL A 58 6.06 6.24 7.86
N MET A 59 4.97 5.95 8.57
CA MET A 59 4.84 4.72 9.35
C MET A 59 4.55 3.55 8.41
N ASP A 60 5.44 2.58 8.38
CA ASP A 60 5.32 1.37 7.55
C ASP A 60 4.48 0.28 8.23
N ASP A 61 4.55 -0.96 7.74
CA ASP A 61 3.82 -2.14 8.24
C ASP A 61 4.00 -2.36 9.75
N GLY A 62 2.97 -2.91 10.38
CA GLY A 62 3.02 -3.31 11.79
C GLY A 62 2.14 -2.48 12.74
N TRP A 63 1.37 -1.52 12.26
CA TRP A 63 0.56 -0.61 13.09
C TRP A 63 -0.87 -1.12 13.40
N PHE A 64 -1.33 -2.17 12.75
CA PHE A 64 -2.73 -2.62 12.73
C PHE A 64 -2.92 -4.03 13.29
N GLY A 65 -4.18 -4.44 13.42
CA GLY A 65 -4.62 -5.76 13.84
C GLY A 65 -5.08 -5.80 15.30
N ASP A 66 -6.32 -6.19 15.54
CA ASP A 66 -6.88 -6.33 16.89
C ASP A 66 -6.85 -7.78 17.37
N LYS A 67 -7.67 -8.66 16.82
CA LYS A 67 -7.68 -10.10 17.16
C LYS A 67 -6.34 -10.77 16.86
N TYR A 68 -5.80 -10.49 15.70
CA TYR A 68 -4.48 -10.93 15.25
C TYR A 68 -3.52 -9.75 15.26
N GLN A 69 -2.52 -9.77 16.12
CA GLN A 69 -1.55 -8.68 16.21
C GLN A 69 -0.51 -8.76 15.08
N ARG A 70 -0.37 -7.70 14.29
CA ARG A 70 0.63 -7.58 13.22
C ARG A 70 2.04 -7.41 13.80
N SER A 71 2.57 -8.45 14.42
CA SER A 71 3.94 -8.53 14.96
C SER A 71 4.80 -9.54 14.20
N VAL A 72 4.19 -10.29 13.30
CA VAL A 72 4.80 -11.25 12.38
C VAL A 72 4.09 -11.16 11.03
N ASP A 73 4.74 -11.61 9.96
CA ASP A 73 4.24 -11.50 8.58
C ASP A 73 3.06 -12.43 8.24
N ASP A 74 2.68 -13.32 9.15
CA ASP A 74 1.74 -14.39 8.86
C ASP A 74 0.28 -14.10 9.26
N CYS A 75 -0.02 -12.88 9.70
CA CYS A 75 -1.36 -12.53 10.19
C CYS A 75 -1.73 -11.06 10.00
N ALA A 76 -3.01 -10.77 10.20
CA ALA A 76 -3.65 -9.45 10.32
C ALA A 76 -3.76 -8.62 9.02
N LEU A 77 -3.10 -8.95 7.90
CA LEU A 77 -3.42 -8.23 6.64
C LEU A 77 -4.91 -8.34 6.35
N GLY A 78 -5.54 -7.21 6.06
CA GLY A 78 -6.98 -7.08 5.89
C GLY A 78 -7.68 -6.42 7.09
N ASP A 79 -7.09 -6.50 8.29
CA ASP A 79 -7.66 -5.96 9.52
C ASP A 79 -7.08 -4.57 9.83
N TRP A 80 -7.52 -3.57 9.07
CA TRP A 80 -6.97 -2.20 9.11
C TRP A 80 -7.48 -1.41 10.32
N VAL A 81 -7.38 -1.98 11.50
CA VAL A 81 -7.72 -1.36 12.79
C VAL A 81 -6.45 -1.14 13.58
N THR A 82 -6.28 0.05 14.13
CA THR A 82 -5.10 0.40 14.94
C THR A 82 -4.87 -0.58 16.08
N ASP A 83 -3.69 -1.16 16.20
CA ASP A 83 -3.28 -1.94 17.37
C ASP A 83 -2.99 -0.99 18.55
N THR A 84 -3.96 -0.85 19.45
CA THR A 84 -3.86 0.04 20.61
C THR A 84 -2.82 -0.42 21.65
N ARG A 85 -2.33 -1.65 21.58
CA ARG A 85 -1.22 -2.13 22.43
C ARG A 85 0.11 -1.50 22.00
N LYS A 86 0.28 -1.25 20.71
CA LYS A 86 1.45 -0.58 20.11
C LYS A 86 1.29 0.94 20.08
N LEU A 87 0.09 1.40 19.78
CA LEU A 87 -0.28 2.79 19.60
C LEU A 87 -1.43 3.16 20.55
N PRO A 88 -1.16 3.31 21.86
CA PRO A 88 -2.21 3.52 22.87
C PRO A 88 -3.02 4.80 22.65
N ASN A 89 -2.45 5.80 21.97
CA ASN A 89 -3.12 7.05 21.65
C ASN A 89 -3.67 7.09 20.21
N GLY A 90 -3.59 5.96 19.49
CA GLY A 90 -4.06 5.82 18.11
C GLY A 90 -3.17 6.49 17.06
N VAL A 91 -3.44 6.22 15.79
CA VAL A 91 -2.75 6.85 14.66
C VAL A 91 -2.93 8.37 14.60
N PRO A 92 -4.09 8.95 14.98
CA PRO A 92 -4.25 10.41 15.02
C PRO A 92 -3.27 11.15 15.95
N ALA A 93 -2.79 10.49 17.00
CA ALA A 93 -1.77 11.08 17.87
C ALA A 93 -0.42 11.19 17.17
N LEU A 94 -0.05 10.22 16.32
CA LEU A 94 1.17 10.25 15.51
C LEU A 94 1.09 11.32 14.40
N GLU A 95 -0.06 11.48 13.75
CA GLU A 95 -0.25 12.58 12.80
C GLU A 95 -0.02 13.94 13.47
N LYS A 96 -0.60 14.16 14.67
CA LYS A 96 -0.38 15.38 15.45
C LYS A 96 1.08 15.55 15.88
N ALA A 97 1.74 14.46 16.27
CA ALA A 97 3.16 14.44 16.64
C ALA A 97 4.05 14.82 15.46
N ALA A 98 3.77 14.36 14.25
CA ALA A 98 4.45 14.78 13.03
C ALA A 98 4.22 16.28 12.76
N ALA A 99 2.97 16.73 12.80
CA ALA A 99 2.61 18.12 12.57
C ALA A 99 3.28 19.09 13.57
N SER A 100 3.37 18.72 14.85
CA SER A 100 4.05 19.53 15.89
C SER A 100 5.54 19.70 15.62
N ARG A 101 6.15 18.80 14.87
CA ARG A 101 7.55 18.85 14.43
C ARG A 101 7.72 19.51 13.05
N GLY A 102 6.62 19.98 12.44
CA GLY A 102 6.63 20.53 11.08
C GLY A 102 6.89 19.47 10.00
N LEU A 103 6.63 18.20 10.29
CA LEU A 103 6.68 17.10 9.34
C LEU A 103 5.30 16.85 8.73
N LYS A 104 5.28 16.41 7.47
CA LYS A 104 4.12 15.74 6.90
C LYS A 104 4.02 14.30 7.42
N TRP A 105 2.81 13.77 7.42
CA TRP A 105 2.49 12.41 7.88
C TRP A 105 2.14 11.51 6.70
N GLY A 106 2.61 10.26 6.76
CA GLY A 106 2.24 9.21 5.82
C GLY A 106 2.11 7.85 6.50
N ILE A 107 1.41 6.95 5.84
CA ILE A 107 1.11 5.61 6.35
C ILE A 107 1.21 4.56 5.25
N TRP A 108 1.64 3.35 5.61
CA TRP A 108 1.68 2.18 4.74
C TRP A 108 0.38 1.39 4.83
N ILE A 109 -0.05 0.88 3.68
CA ILE A 109 -1.14 -0.10 3.55
C ILE A 109 -0.82 -1.12 2.45
N GLU A 110 -1.40 -2.31 2.56
CA GLU A 110 -1.40 -3.35 1.54
C GLU A 110 -2.85 -3.85 1.31
N PRO A 111 -3.73 -2.99 0.79
CA PRO A 111 -5.17 -3.18 0.89
C PRO A 111 -5.75 -4.20 -0.09
N GLU A 112 -4.97 -4.65 -1.07
CA GLU A 112 -5.33 -5.72 -2.00
C GLU A 112 -5.01 -7.11 -1.44
N MET A 113 -4.50 -7.22 -0.21
CA MET A 113 -4.04 -8.46 0.39
C MET A 113 -4.73 -8.75 1.71
N THR A 114 -4.77 -10.02 2.08
CA THR A 114 -5.20 -10.50 3.39
C THR A 114 -4.34 -11.68 3.84
N ASN A 115 -4.40 -12.04 5.11
CA ASN A 115 -3.84 -13.29 5.59
C ASN A 115 -4.96 -14.29 5.88
N THR A 116 -4.67 -15.59 5.82
CA THR A 116 -5.61 -16.62 6.33
C THR A 116 -5.89 -16.46 7.81
N LYS A 117 -4.97 -15.84 8.56
CA LYS A 117 -5.12 -15.43 9.96
C LYS A 117 -5.49 -13.96 10.03
N SER A 118 -6.71 -13.61 9.61
CA SER A 118 -7.30 -12.28 9.72
C SER A 118 -8.80 -12.36 9.95
N GLU A 119 -9.36 -11.36 10.59
CA GLU A 119 -10.81 -11.25 10.77
C GLU A 119 -11.52 -11.04 9.42
N LEU A 120 -10.85 -10.36 8.48
CA LEU A 120 -11.37 -10.19 7.12
C LEU A 120 -11.58 -11.55 6.44
N TYR A 121 -10.57 -12.41 6.46
CA TYR A 121 -10.66 -13.73 5.84
C TYR A 121 -11.67 -14.66 6.56
N GLU A 122 -11.78 -14.56 7.88
CA GLU A 122 -12.80 -15.29 8.64
C GLU A 122 -14.23 -14.91 8.21
N LYS A 123 -14.46 -13.62 7.89
CA LYS A 123 -15.76 -13.08 7.49
C LYS A 123 -16.05 -13.30 6.00
N HIS A 124 -15.01 -13.19 5.17
CA HIS A 124 -15.10 -13.16 3.71
C HIS A 124 -14.08 -14.08 3.02
N PRO A 125 -14.09 -15.39 3.29
CA PRO A 125 -13.14 -16.31 2.63
C PRO A 125 -13.40 -16.45 1.11
N GLU A 126 -14.53 -15.97 0.64
CA GLU A 126 -14.88 -15.93 -0.79
C GLU A 126 -14.26 -14.76 -1.55
N TRP A 127 -13.72 -13.74 -0.85
CA TRP A 127 -13.17 -12.55 -1.47
C TRP A 127 -11.75 -12.71 -2.03
N VAL A 128 -11.14 -13.87 -1.83
CA VAL A 128 -9.77 -14.09 -2.29
C VAL A 128 -9.72 -14.67 -3.70
N VAL A 129 -8.68 -14.30 -4.44
CA VAL A 129 -8.35 -14.91 -5.73
C VAL A 129 -8.08 -16.39 -5.53
N CYS A 130 -8.99 -17.21 -6.04
CA CYS A 130 -8.91 -18.66 -5.94
C CYS A 130 -9.87 -19.29 -6.94
N HIS A 131 -9.41 -20.32 -7.63
CA HIS A 131 -10.29 -21.12 -8.47
C HIS A 131 -11.39 -21.75 -7.60
N PRO A 132 -12.68 -21.68 -7.99
CA PRO A 132 -13.82 -22.13 -7.16
C PRO A 132 -13.67 -23.53 -6.56
N ASN A 133 -13.02 -24.45 -7.26
CA ASN A 133 -12.84 -25.86 -6.89
C ASN A 133 -11.44 -26.20 -6.36
N ARG A 134 -10.66 -25.20 -5.92
CA ARG A 134 -9.29 -25.41 -5.43
C ARG A 134 -9.05 -24.67 -4.11
N THR A 135 -8.06 -25.12 -3.37
CA THR A 135 -7.56 -24.39 -2.20
C THR A 135 -6.75 -23.18 -2.67
N PRO A 136 -6.88 -22.03 -2.02
CA PRO A 136 -6.03 -20.87 -2.31
C PRO A 136 -4.54 -21.21 -2.16
N ILE A 137 -3.71 -20.69 -3.07
CA ILE A 137 -2.25 -20.71 -2.88
C ILE A 137 -1.89 -19.52 -2.01
N THR A 138 -1.16 -19.79 -0.94
CA THR A 138 -0.69 -18.78 0.00
C THR A 138 0.72 -18.34 -0.35
N GLY A 139 0.97 -17.03 -0.23
CA GLY A 139 2.26 -16.41 -0.44
C GLY A 139 3.06 -16.21 0.86
N ARG A 140 3.60 -15.02 1.01
CA ARG A 140 4.46 -14.58 2.10
C ARG A 140 3.94 -15.02 3.47
N GLY A 141 4.84 -15.49 4.33
CA GLY A 141 4.48 -16.01 5.66
C GLY A 141 3.65 -17.30 5.63
N GLY A 142 3.44 -17.92 4.45
CA GLY A 142 2.58 -19.10 4.29
C GLY A 142 1.10 -18.84 4.48
N THR A 143 0.67 -17.57 4.55
CA THR A 143 -0.72 -17.19 4.87
C THR A 143 -1.28 -16.06 4.02
N GLN A 144 -0.43 -15.32 3.28
CA GLN A 144 -0.86 -14.17 2.49
C GLN A 144 -1.68 -14.61 1.27
N LEU A 145 -2.78 -13.90 1.04
CA LEU A 145 -3.73 -14.11 -0.05
C LEU A 145 -4.03 -12.78 -0.74
N ILE A 146 -4.44 -12.85 -2.01
CA ILE A 146 -4.82 -11.69 -2.81
C ILE A 146 -6.35 -11.57 -2.78
N LEU A 147 -6.85 -10.37 -2.52
CA LEU A 147 -8.27 -10.04 -2.63
C LEU A 147 -8.67 -9.89 -4.10
N ASP A 148 -9.83 -10.40 -4.45
CA ASP A 148 -10.35 -10.39 -5.83
C ASP A 148 -10.93 -9.03 -6.23
N MET A 149 -10.11 -8.17 -6.81
CA MET A 149 -10.51 -6.85 -7.28
C MET A 149 -11.52 -6.88 -8.44
N SER A 150 -11.82 -8.04 -9.04
CA SER A 150 -12.94 -8.14 -9.98
C SER A 150 -14.30 -8.01 -9.27
N ASN A 151 -14.35 -8.29 -7.95
CA ASN A 151 -15.55 -8.20 -7.13
C ASN A 151 -15.78 -6.75 -6.65
N PRO A 152 -16.95 -6.13 -6.95
CA PRO A 152 -17.28 -4.79 -6.48
C PRO A 152 -17.27 -4.61 -4.95
N GLU A 153 -17.63 -5.64 -4.18
CA GLU A 153 -17.60 -5.57 -2.71
C GLU A 153 -16.15 -5.43 -2.20
N VAL A 154 -15.20 -6.11 -2.85
CA VAL A 154 -13.79 -5.97 -2.56
C VAL A 154 -13.28 -4.58 -2.95
N GLN A 155 -13.73 -4.04 -4.09
CA GLN A 155 -13.40 -2.66 -4.50
C GLN A 155 -13.90 -1.65 -3.46
N ASP A 156 -15.11 -1.85 -2.93
CA ASP A 156 -15.68 -0.98 -1.89
C ASP A 156 -14.92 -1.10 -0.57
N PHE A 157 -14.51 -2.31 -0.19
CA PHE A 157 -13.67 -2.55 0.97
C PHE A 157 -12.32 -1.81 0.84
N VAL A 158 -11.61 -2.00 -0.28
CA VAL A 158 -10.30 -1.36 -0.53
C VAL A 158 -10.40 0.17 -0.55
N PHE A 159 -11.45 0.71 -1.18
CA PHE A 159 -11.75 2.14 -1.09
C PHE A 159 -11.99 2.58 0.36
N GLY A 160 -12.75 1.79 1.11
CA GLY A 160 -13.07 2.03 2.53
C GLY A 160 -11.83 2.10 3.42
N VAL A 161 -10.80 1.28 3.15
CA VAL A 161 -9.52 1.33 3.90
C VAL A 161 -8.90 2.72 3.81
N VAL A 162 -8.76 3.25 2.59
CA VAL A 162 -8.20 4.61 2.39
C VAL A 162 -9.13 5.67 2.99
N ASP A 163 -10.43 5.55 2.76
CA ASP A 163 -11.44 6.50 3.23
C ASP A 163 -11.46 6.61 4.76
N ASN A 164 -11.31 5.49 5.47
CA ASN A 164 -11.25 5.46 6.92
C ASN A 164 -9.96 6.11 7.46
N ILE A 165 -8.81 5.79 6.86
CA ILE A 165 -7.54 6.45 7.22
C ILE A 165 -7.67 7.97 7.05
N MET A 166 -8.17 8.43 5.92
CA MET A 166 -8.33 9.87 5.65
C MET A 166 -9.36 10.55 6.56
N LYS A 167 -10.34 9.81 7.09
CA LYS A 167 -11.27 10.33 8.09
C LYS A 167 -10.66 10.42 9.48
N GLU A 168 -9.87 9.41 9.87
CA GLU A 168 -9.19 9.40 11.18
C GLU A 168 -8.01 10.36 11.25
N THR A 169 -7.27 10.48 10.14
CA THR A 169 -6.09 11.33 10.00
C THR A 169 -6.22 12.23 8.76
N PRO A 170 -7.02 13.31 8.85
CA PRO A 170 -7.39 14.14 7.70
C PRO A 170 -6.23 14.93 7.08
N ASN A 171 -5.10 15.05 7.78
CA ASN A 171 -3.89 15.69 7.25
C ASN A 171 -2.87 14.67 6.70
N THR A 172 -3.28 13.42 6.51
CA THR A 172 -2.43 12.43 5.84
C THR A 172 -2.05 12.93 4.46
N TYR A 173 -0.75 13.11 4.27
CA TYR A 173 -0.17 13.61 3.02
C TYR A 173 0.21 12.48 2.07
N TYR A 174 0.55 11.29 2.62
CA TYR A 174 1.19 10.24 1.86
C TYR A 174 0.68 8.84 2.25
N ILE A 175 0.44 8.02 1.25
CA ILE A 175 0.18 6.58 1.42
C ILE A 175 1.20 5.78 0.62
N LYS A 176 1.93 4.88 1.29
CA LYS A 176 2.67 3.81 0.63
C LYS A 176 1.71 2.64 0.42
N TRP A 177 1.36 2.38 -0.82
CA TRP A 177 0.46 1.31 -1.23
C TRP A 177 1.27 0.13 -1.74
N ASP A 178 1.29 -0.94 -0.96
CA ASP A 178 2.06 -2.14 -1.26
C ASP A 178 1.21 -3.28 -1.84
N ALA A 179 1.88 -4.29 -2.44
CA ALA A 179 1.29 -5.53 -2.93
C ALA A 179 2.38 -6.59 -3.08
N ASN A 180 2.57 -7.40 -2.07
CA ASN A 180 3.75 -8.28 -1.93
C ASN A 180 3.50 -9.73 -2.34
N PHE A 181 2.45 -10.00 -3.11
CA PHE A 181 2.18 -11.33 -3.64
C PHE A 181 1.57 -11.24 -5.05
N GLU A 182 2.07 -12.06 -5.96
CA GLU A 182 1.55 -12.18 -7.32
C GLU A 182 0.50 -13.29 -7.45
N ILE A 183 -0.42 -13.15 -8.41
CA ILE A 183 -1.45 -14.14 -8.69
C ILE A 183 -0.80 -15.39 -9.32
N GLN A 184 -0.78 -16.50 -8.59
CA GLN A 184 -0.22 -17.79 -9.04
C GLN A 184 -1.28 -18.82 -9.41
N ASN A 185 -2.43 -18.80 -8.74
CA ASN A 185 -3.53 -19.74 -8.97
C ASN A 185 -4.79 -18.93 -9.26
N PHE A 186 -4.88 -18.41 -10.47
CA PHE A 186 -5.98 -17.50 -10.81
C PHE A 186 -7.33 -18.22 -10.84
N GLY A 187 -8.31 -17.49 -10.38
CA GLY A 187 -9.72 -17.88 -10.38
C GLY A 187 -10.47 -16.92 -9.47
N SER A 188 -11.76 -16.83 -9.65
CA SER A 188 -12.64 -15.94 -8.91
C SER A 188 -13.89 -16.68 -8.51
N LYS A 189 -14.29 -16.55 -7.25
CA LYS A 189 -15.60 -17.02 -6.79
C LYS A 189 -16.73 -16.06 -7.17
N TYR A 190 -16.39 -14.85 -7.59
CA TYR A 190 -17.32 -13.83 -8.06
C TYR A 190 -17.63 -13.98 -9.56
N LEU A 191 -16.62 -14.23 -10.40
CA LEU A 191 -16.80 -14.38 -11.84
C LEU A 191 -17.53 -15.69 -12.19
N SER A 192 -18.42 -15.63 -13.18
CA SER A 192 -19.05 -16.83 -13.74
C SER A 192 -18.02 -17.78 -14.34
N GLY A 193 -18.40 -19.05 -14.55
CA GLY A 193 -17.50 -20.07 -15.14
C GLY A 193 -16.92 -19.64 -16.48
N ASP A 194 -17.71 -19.05 -17.34
CA ASP A 194 -17.33 -18.59 -18.67
C ASP A 194 -16.38 -17.38 -18.65
N ASN A 195 -16.38 -16.62 -17.55
CA ASN A 195 -15.56 -15.40 -17.39
C ASN A 195 -14.30 -15.61 -16.54
N GLN A 196 -13.99 -16.83 -16.09
CA GLN A 196 -12.81 -17.08 -15.27
C GLN A 196 -11.51 -16.64 -15.95
N SER A 197 -11.38 -16.81 -17.27
CA SER A 197 -10.23 -16.36 -18.04
C SER A 197 -10.03 -14.85 -18.10
N HIS A 198 -11.06 -14.07 -17.74
CA HIS A 198 -11.01 -12.61 -17.73
C HIS A 198 -10.41 -12.04 -16.44
N LEU A 199 -10.17 -12.86 -15.41
CA LEU A 199 -9.75 -12.39 -14.07
C LEU A 199 -8.61 -11.36 -14.10
N TYR A 200 -7.56 -11.59 -14.88
CA TYR A 200 -6.43 -10.64 -14.92
C TYR A 200 -6.84 -9.26 -15.43
N VAL A 201 -7.70 -9.21 -16.44
CA VAL A 201 -8.20 -7.95 -16.99
C VAL A 201 -9.16 -7.30 -15.98
N ASP A 202 -10.12 -8.07 -15.46
CA ASP A 202 -11.17 -7.58 -14.57
C ASP A 202 -10.59 -7.15 -13.22
N TYR A 203 -9.55 -7.84 -12.72
CA TYR A 203 -8.78 -7.41 -11.55
C TYR A 203 -8.19 -6.01 -11.74
N HIS A 204 -7.48 -5.80 -12.85
CA HIS A 204 -6.87 -4.49 -13.13
C HIS A 204 -7.92 -3.40 -13.40
N LEU A 205 -9.03 -3.72 -14.03
CA LEU A 205 -10.13 -2.78 -14.22
C LEU A 205 -10.75 -2.38 -12.87
N GLY A 206 -10.93 -3.35 -11.97
CA GLY A 206 -11.43 -3.11 -10.61
C GLY A 206 -10.48 -2.26 -9.78
N LEU A 207 -9.19 -2.56 -9.82
CA LEU A 207 -8.15 -1.76 -9.15
C LEU A 207 -8.14 -0.31 -9.68
N ARG A 208 -8.14 -0.13 -10.99
CA ARG A 208 -8.19 1.21 -11.60
C ARG A 208 -9.43 1.99 -11.18
N LYS A 209 -10.60 1.37 -11.23
CA LYS A 209 -11.86 1.97 -10.80
C LYS A 209 -11.81 2.42 -9.32
N THR A 210 -11.20 1.61 -8.47
CA THR A 210 -11.01 1.95 -7.06
C THR A 210 -10.07 3.14 -6.90
N LEU A 211 -8.93 3.13 -7.60
CA LEU A 211 -7.96 4.24 -7.60
C LEU A 211 -8.56 5.54 -8.17
N GLU A 212 -9.37 5.46 -9.21
CA GLU A 212 -10.11 6.61 -9.76
C GLU A 212 -11.05 7.24 -8.71
N ARG A 213 -11.76 6.42 -7.95
CA ARG A 213 -12.61 6.88 -6.83
C ARG A 213 -11.79 7.56 -5.73
N ILE A 214 -10.63 7.00 -5.38
CA ILE A 214 -9.72 7.58 -4.39
C ILE A 214 -9.21 8.93 -4.88
N ARG A 215 -8.73 9.00 -6.13
CA ARG A 215 -8.24 10.25 -6.72
C ARG A 215 -9.31 11.34 -6.84
N ALA A 216 -10.55 10.96 -7.16
CA ALA A 216 -11.65 11.90 -7.21
C ALA A 216 -11.98 12.49 -5.83
N LYS A 217 -11.87 11.71 -4.76
CA LYS A 217 -12.18 12.16 -3.39
C LYS A 217 -10.99 12.84 -2.70
N TYR A 218 -9.78 12.39 -2.97
CA TYR A 218 -8.52 12.82 -2.33
C TYR A 218 -7.48 13.22 -3.39
N PRO A 219 -7.73 14.30 -4.14
CA PRO A 219 -6.88 14.68 -5.28
C PRO A 219 -5.44 15.06 -4.88
N ASP A 220 -5.25 15.58 -3.66
CA ASP A 220 -3.95 16.04 -3.17
C ASP A 220 -3.13 14.95 -2.43
N LEU A 221 -3.71 13.76 -2.26
CA LEU A 221 -3.03 12.64 -1.61
C LEU A 221 -1.90 12.12 -2.49
N VAL A 222 -0.69 12.07 -1.96
CA VAL A 222 0.45 11.44 -2.63
C VAL A 222 0.39 9.93 -2.38
N ILE A 223 0.42 9.13 -3.44
CA ILE A 223 0.38 7.67 -3.35
C ILE A 223 1.61 7.09 -4.05
N GLN A 224 2.43 6.35 -3.29
CA GLN A 224 3.54 5.55 -3.80
C GLN A 224 3.06 4.13 -4.09
N CYS A 225 3.36 3.62 -5.27
CA CYS A 225 3.18 2.22 -5.61
C CYS A 225 4.41 1.40 -5.19
N CYS A 226 4.18 0.39 -4.37
CA CYS A 226 5.15 -0.63 -4.02
C CYS A 226 4.60 -2.02 -4.36
N ALA A 227 5.47 -2.95 -4.71
CA ALA A 227 5.17 -4.36 -4.88
C ALA A 227 6.49 -5.11 -4.67
N SER A 228 6.90 -5.28 -3.42
CA SER A 228 8.26 -5.73 -3.04
C SER A 228 9.31 -4.91 -3.80
N GLY A 229 9.16 -3.59 -3.80
CA GLY A 229 9.86 -2.68 -4.70
C GLY A 229 9.09 -2.44 -6.00
N GLY A 230 9.78 -2.52 -7.14
CA GLY A 230 9.30 -2.12 -8.47
C GLY A 230 8.45 -3.14 -9.23
N GLY A 231 7.91 -4.16 -8.58
CA GLY A 231 7.21 -5.27 -9.24
C GLY A 231 5.99 -4.87 -10.09
N ARG A 232 5.40 -3.69 -9.84
CA ARG A 232 4.24 -3.17 -10.58
C ARG A 232 4.50 -1.86 -11.32
N VAL A 233 5.73 -1.54 -11.64
CA VAL A 233 6.05 -0.34 -12.44
C VAL A 233 5.58 -0.56 -13.87
N ASN A 234 4.47 0.08 -14.24
CA ASN A 234 3.91 0.01 -15.58
C ASN A 234 3.13 1.28 -15.95
N TYR A 235 2.97 1.52 -17.25
CA TYR A 235 2.28 2.71 -17.77
C TYR A 235 0.79 2.76 -17.40
N GLY A 236 0.14 1.62 -17.18
CA GLY A 236 -1.28 1.56 -16.83
C GLY A 236 -1.59 2.08 -15.42
N LEU A 237 -0.61 2.06 -14.50
CA LEU A 237 -0.75 2.55 -13.14
C LEU A 237 -0.24 3.99 -12.94
N MET A 238 0.56 4.52 -13.87
CA MET A 238 1.09 5.90 -13.79
C MET A 238 0.03 7.00 -13.60
N PRO A 239 -1.21 6.89 -14.15
CA PRO A 239 -2.23 7.90 -13.90
C PRO A 239 -2.72 7.98 -12.45
N TYR A 240 -2.41 6.98 -11.63
CA TYR A 240 -2.96 6.83 -10.28
C TYR A 240 -1.93 6.96 -9.17
N PHE A 241 -0.65 6.68 -9.47
CA PHE A 241 0.45 6.74 -8.51
C PHE A 241 1.40 7.89 -8.83
N ASP A 242 1.78 8.64 -7.80
CA ASP A 242 2.70 9.77 -7.92
C ASP A 242 4.14 9.30 -8.10
N GLU A 243 4.47 8.18 -7.49
CA GLU A 243 5.81 7.62 -7.48
C GLU A 243 5.79 6.10 -7.32
N PHE A 244 6.92 5.48 -7.66
CA PHE A 244 7.12 4.04 -7.55
C PHE A 244 8.35 3.76 -6.70
N TRP A 245 8.23 2.82 -5.76
CA TRP A 245 9.37 2.31 -5.02
C TRP A 245 10.14 1.35 -5.92
N VAL A 246 11.39 1.68 -6.22
CA VAL A 246 12.14 0.94 -7.25
C VAL A 246 12.67 -0.41 -6.77
N SER A 247 13.02 -0.53 -5.48
CA SER A 247 13.53 -1.78 -4.88
C SER A 247 13.55 -1.69 -3.36
N ASP A 248 13.30 -2.80 -2.69
CA ASP A 248 13.50 -2.96 -1.25
C ASP A 248 14.97 -3.15 -0.86
N ASN A 249 15.87 -3.31 -1.83
CA ASN A 249 17.29 -3.39 -1.56
C ASN A 249 17.84 -2.01 -1.17
N THR A 250 18.29 -1.87 0.08
CA THR A 250 18.82 -0.63 0.65
C THR A 250 20.35 -0.60 0.73
N ASP A 251 21.05 -1.60 0.20
CA ASP A 251 22.51 -1.56 0.08
C ASP A 251 22.95 -0.36 -0.75
N ALA A 252 23.82 0.49 -0.16
CA ALA A 252 24.17 1.77 -0.73
C ALA A 252 24.84 1.65 -2.12
N GLN A 253 25.66 0.62 -2.35
CA GLN A 253 26.33 0.40 -3.62
C GLN A 253 25.34 -0.10 -4.67
N GLN A 254 24.47 -1.04 -4.32
CA GLN A 254 23.43 -1.56 -5.22
C GLN A 254 22.45 -0.47 -5.61
N ARG A 255 22.12 0.45 -4.71
CA ARG A 255 21.22 1.59 -4.99
C ARG A 255 21.74 2.49 -6.11
N LEU A 256 23.05 2.64 -6.29
CA LEU A 256 23.61 3.38 -7.42
C LEU A 256 23.20 2.75 -8.77
N PHE A 257 23.26 1.44 -8.88
CA PHE A 257 22.85 0.73 -10.10
C PHE A 257 21.33 0.71 -10.28
N ILE A 258 20.59 0.48 -9.21
CA ILE A 258 19.11 0.46 -9.23
C ILE A 258 18.55 1.83 -9.64
N GLN A 259 19.14 2.92 -9.16
CA GLN A 259 18.71 4.29 -9.51
C GLN A 259 19.13 4.71 -10.92
N TRP A 260 20.13 4.07 -11.49
CA TRP A 260 20.58 4.32 -12.85
C TRP A 260 19.68 3.70 -13.91
N GLY A 261 19.14 2.50 -13.67
CA GLY A 261 18.26 1.75 -14.58
C GLY A 261 16.85 2.25 -14.60
#